data_3f2ccbd6087118a7367b7a4d1ba38c19
#
_entry.id   3f2ccbd6087118a7367b7a4d1ba38c19
#
_cell.length_a   1.000
_cell.length_b   1.000
_cell.length_c   1.000
_cell.angle_alpha   90.00
_cell.angle_beta   90.00
_cell.angle_gamma   90.00
#
_symmetry.space_group_name_H-M   'P 1'
#
loop_
_entity.id
_entity.type
_entity.pdbx_description
1 polymer ?
#
loop_
_entity_poly.entity_id
_entity_poly.type
_entity_poly.pdbx_seq_one_letter_code
_entity_poly.pdbx_strand_id
1 'polypeptide(L)'
;MARILIAEDDAGVRLLVSRALGLEGHEVTVAEDGEMALDVLVERDGAFDFVLSDIRMPCLTGIELAHEIAASWPHLPVLLMTGYAEQMEAAEDLTAIIEGVVEKPFSIAELRREVARILAERAQKGDATDAPTAPHIRRCA
;
A
#
# COMPACT_ATOMS: atom_id res chain seq x y z
N MET A 1 -10.48 -12.57 -4.02
CA MET A 1 -10.79 -11.18 -3.79
C MET A 1 -10.07 -10.67 -2.57
N ALA A 2 -9.52 -9.50 -2.64
CA ALA A 2 -8.76 -8.94 -1.52
C ALA A 2 -9.27 -7.55 -1.19
N ARG A 3 -8.99 -7.08 0.01
CA ARG A 3 -9.33 -5.72 0.42
C ARG A 3 -8.08 -4.89 0.28
N ILE A 4 -8.13 -3.89 -0.58
CA ILE A 4 -6.97 -3.09 -0.95
C ILE A 4 -7.19 -1.64 -0.60
N LEU A 5 -6.20 -1.02 0.05
CA LEU A 5 -6.23 0.41 0.33
C LEU A 5 -5.29 1.08 -0.67
N ILE A 6 -5.77 2.12 -1.33
CA ILE A 6 -4.98 2.88 -2.29
C ILE A 6 -4.81 4.29 -1.75
N ALA A 7 -3.56 4.75 -1.64
CA ALA A 7 -3.26 6.12 -1.23
C ALA A 7 -2.64 6.83 -2.43
N GLU A 8 -3.33 7.80 -2.99
CA GLU A 8 -2.88 8.49 -4.19
C GLU A 8 -3.52 9.86 -4.24
N ASP A 9 -2.74 10.92 -4.36
CA ASP A 9 -3.28 12.26 -4.35
C ASP A 9 -3.77 12.74 -5.73
N ASP A 10 -3.36 12.10 -6.80
CA ASP A 10 -3.83 12.47 -8.13
C ASP A 10 -5.15 11.77 -8.40
N ALA A 11 -6.21 12.55 -8.59
CA ALA A 11 -7.55 11.98 -8.76
C ALA A 11 -7.64 11.07 -9.97
N GLY A 12 -6.96 11.41 -11.06
CA GLY A 12 -7.00 10.59 -12.27
C GLY A 12 -6.35 9.25 -12.09
N VAL A 13 -5.19 9.23 -11.46
CA VAL A 13 -4.47 7.99 -11.19
C VAL A 13 -5.27 7.15 -10.20
N ARG A 14 -5.81 7.80 -9.17
CA ARG A 14 -6.59 7.12 -8.15
C ARG A 14 -7.79 6.41 -8.78
N LEU A 15 -8.48 7.09 -9.68
CA LEU A 15 -9.63 6.52 -10.36
C LEU A 15 -9.22 5.36 -11.26
N LEU A 16 -8.15 5.53 -12.01
CA LEU A 16 -7.68 4.50 -12.94
C LEU A 16 -7.31 3.23 -12.18
N VAL A 17 -6.54 3.38 -11.13
CA VAL A 17 -6.05 2.25 -10.37
C VAL A 17 -7.20 1.56 -9.64
N SER A 18 -8.10 2.36 -9.03
CA SER A 18 -9.21 1.76 -8.29
C SER A 18 -10.14 1.00 -9.21
N ARG A 19 -10.34 1.50 -10.43
CA ARG A 19 -11.18 0.78 -11.36
C ARG A 19 -10.53 -0.50 -11.83
N ALA A 20 -9.24 -0.44 -12.12
CA ALA A 20 -8.53 -1.62 -12.61
C ALA A 20 -8.57 -2.74 -11.60
N LEU A 21 -8.33 -2.42 -10.33
CA LEU A 21 -8.32 -3.44 -9.29
C LEU A 21 -9.73 -3.90 -8.93
N GLY A 22 -10.68 -2.98 -9.00
CA GLY A 22 -12.08 -3.35 -8.77
C GLY A 22 -12.59 -4.34 -9.81
N LEU A 23 -12.14 -4.19 -11.06
CA LEU A 23 -12.54 -5.12 -12.12
C LEU A 23 -11.95 -6.50 -11.93
N GLU A 24 -10.88 -6.61 -11.14
CA GLU A 24 -10.31 -7.90 -10.82
C GLU A 24 -11.04 -8.55 -9.64
N GLY A 25 -12.06 -7.92 -9.12
CA GLY A 25 -12.84 -8.49 -8.03
C GLY A 25 -12.40 -8.05 -6.65
N HIS A 26 -11.49 -7.11 -6.55
CA HIS A 26 -11.03 -6.65 -5.23
C HIS A 26 -11.93 -5.56 -4.67
N GLU A 27 -11.97 -5.48 -3.35
CA GLU A 27 -12.71 -4.43 -2.68
C GLU A 27 -11.72 -3.31 -2.43
N VAL A 28 -11.94 -2.15 -3.03
CA VAL A 28 -10.96 -1.07 -3.00
C VAL A 28 -11.44 0.08 -2.13
N THR A 29 -10.59 0.56 -1.26
CA THR A 29 -10.84 1.78 -0.47
C THR A 29 -9.77 2.77 -0.89
N VAL A 30 -10.14 4.02 -1.12
CA VAL A 30 -9.17 5.02 -1.58
C VAL A 30 -8.98 6.11 -0.54
N ALA A 31 -7.76 6.63 -0.48
CA ALA A 31 -7.43 7.77 0.35
C ALA A 31 -6.69 8.77 -0.52
N GLU A 32 -6.89 10.04 -0.25
CA GLU A 32 -6.32 11.09 -1.09
C GLU A 32 -4.92 11.47 -0.68
N ASP A 33 -4.46 11.08 0.46
CA ASP A 33 -3.10 11.35 0.88
C ASP A 33 -2.69 10.34 1.96
N GLY A 34 -1.46 10.43 2.39
CA GLY A 34 -0.93 9.47 3.35
C GLY A 34 -1.56 9.56 4.72
N GLU A 35 -1.92 10.76 5.13
CA GLU A 35 -2.52 10.94 6.44
C GLU A 35 -3.90 10.31 6.47
N MET A 36 -4.69 10.53 5.42
CA MET A 36 -6.00 9.92 5.33
C MET A 36 -5.88 8.40 5.27
N ALA A 37 -4.88 7.89 4.56
CA ALA A 37 -4.66 6.45 4.50
C ALA A 37 -4.33 5.89 5.88
N LEU A 38 -3.49 6.59 6.64
CA LEU A 38 -3.15 6.15 7.97
C LEU A 38 -4.37 6.17 8.89
N ASP A 39 -5.21 7.19 8.75
CA ASP A 39 -6.43 7.27 9.55
C ASP A 39 -7.34 6.07 9.27
N VAL A 40 -7.48 5.69 8.01
CA VAL A 40 -8.29 4.54 7.64
C VAL A 40 -7.69 3.26 8.23
N LEU A 41 -6.37 3.13 8.18
CA LEU A 41 -5.70 1.96 8.74
C LEU A 41 -5.91 1.87 10.25
N VAL A 42 -5.82 2.98 10.93
CA VAL A 42 -6.03 3.00 12.38
C VAL A 42 -7.48 2.66 12.70
N GLU A 43 -8.40 3.27 11.95
CA GLU A 43 -9.80 3.03 12.20
C GLU A 43 -10.18 1.58 11.99
N ARG A 44 -9.61 0.91 11.02
CA ARG A 44 -9.91 -0.48 10.74
C ARG A 44 -8.87 -1.46 11.27
N ASP A 45 -7.92 -0.95 12.05
CA ASP A 45 -6.86 -1.74 12.67
C ASP A 45 -6.13 -2.59 11.62
N GLY A 46 -5.81 -1.98 10.49
CA GLY A 46 -5.04 -2.65 9.44
C GLY A 46 -5.77 -3.77 8.73
N ALA A 47 -7.10 -3.76 8.76
CA ALA A 47 -7.87 -4.86 8.19
C ALA A 47 -7.93 -4.78 6.67
N PHE A 48 -6.78 -4.84 6.03
CA PHE A 48 -6.64 -4.86 4.59
C PHE A 48 -5.68 -5.99 4.23
N ASP A 49 -5.74 -6.40 2.99
CA ASP A 49 -4.85 -7.44 2.50
C ASP A 49 -3.64 -6.85 1.78
N PHE A 50 -3.72 -5.58 1.41
CA PHE A 50 -2.67 -4.99 0.60
C PHE A 50 -2.82 -3.47 0.59
N VAL A 51 -1.71 -2.74 0.56
CA VAL A 51 -1.72 -1.27 0.45
C VAL A 51 -0.90 -0.87 -0.75
N LEU A 52 -1.49 -0.03 -1.61
CA LEU A 52 -0.80 0.52 -2.76
C LEU A 52 -0.72 2.03 -2.54
N SER A 53 0.46 2.60 -2.49
CA SER A 53 0.61 4.00 -2.15
C SER A 53 1.60 4.72 -3.06
N ASP A 54 1.24 5.92 -3.45
CA ASP A 54 2.19 6.78 -4.13
C ASP A 54 3.22 7.22 -3.08
N ILE A 55 4.43 7.52 -3.50
CA ILE A 55 5.43 8.02 -2.59
C ILE A 55 5.20 9.49 -2.35
N ARG A 56 4.95 10.28 -3.40
CA ARG A 56 4.86 11.71 -3.24
C ARG A 56 3.44 12.16 -2.98
N MET A 57 3.14 12.43 -1.77
CA MET A 57 1.81 12.88 -1.34
C MET A 57 1.96 13.95 -0.28
N PRO A 58 1.00 14.84 -0.16
CA PRO A 58 1.07 15.84 0.90
C PRO A 58 0.81 15.18 2.25
N CYS A 59 1.17 15.86 3.28
CA CYS A 59 0.97 15.49 4.66
C CYS A 59 1.84 14.32 5.09
N LEU A 60 1.69 13.17 4.51
CA LEU A 60 2.47 12.01 4.88
C LEU A 60 2.85 11.31 3.59
N THR A 61 4.11 11.13 3.32
CA THR A 61 4.56 10.49 2.09
C THR A 61 4.34 8.99 2.16
N GLY A 62 4.42 8.34 1.00
CA GLY A 62 4.28 6.88 0.98
C GLY A 62 5.38 6.17 1.74
N ILE A 63 6.58 6.75 1.79
CA ILE A 63 7.68 6.18 2.55
C ILE A 63 7.37 6.26 4.05
N GLU A 64 6.88 7.40 4.50
CA GLU A 64 6.49 7.55 5.89
C GLU A 64 5.35 6.60 6.23
N LEU A 65 4.39 6.47 5.32
CA LEU A 65 3.27 5.57 5.52
C LEU A 65 3.77 4.11 5.63
N ALA A 66 4.73 3.73 4.80
CA ALA A 66 5.28 2.38 4.84
C ALA A 66 5.94 2.10 6.19
N HIS A 67 6.64 3.08 6.74
CA HIS A 67 7.25 2.92 8.05
C HIS A 67 6.19 2.76 9.14
N GLU A 68 5.11 3.53 9.06
CA GLU A 68 4.03 3.40 10.03
C GLU A 68 3.38 2.02 9.94
N ILE A 69 3.17 1.53 8.73
CA ILE A 69 2.57 0.23 8.55
C ILE A 69 3.49 -0.86 9.07
N ALA A 70 4.79 -0.75 8.81
CA ALA A 70 5.74 -1.75 9.28
C ALA A 70 5.76 -1.81 10.81
N ALA A 71 5.59 -0.67 11.45
CA ALA A 71 5.60 -0.62 12.91
C ALA A 71 4.34 -1.17 13.52
N SER A 72 3.19 -0.92 12.92
CA SER A 72 1.92 -1.28 13.52
C SER A 72 1.29 -2.54 12.93
N TRP A 73 1.49 -2.78 11.66
CA TRP A 73 0.87 -3.92 10.97
C TRP A 73 1.92 -4.58 10.07
N PRO A 74 2.95 -5.20 10.66
CA PRO A 74 4.10 -5.68 9.90
C PRO A 74 3.80 -6.75 8.84
N HIS A 75 2.66 -7.40 8.94
CA HIS A 75 2.31 -8.41 7.95
C HIS A 75 1.55 -7.83 6.77
N LEU A 76 1.22 -6.55 6.79
CA LEU A 76 0.45 -5.93 5.73
C LEU A 76 1.38 -5.53 4.59
N PRO A 77 1.25 -6.10 3.40
CA PRO A 77 2.18 -5.79 2.32
C PRO A 77 1.91 -4.42 1.70
N VAL A 78 2.96 -3.73 1.33
CA VAL A 78 2.89 -2.38 0.77
C VAL A 78 3.64 -2.36 -0.55
N LEU A 79 3.00 -1.84 -1.60
CA LEU A 79 3.63 -1.60 -2.88
C LEU A 79 3.63 -0.09 -3.11
N LEU A 80 4.77 0.48 -3.43
CA LEU A 80 4.87 1.91 -3.66
C LEU A 80 4.87 2.23 -5.14
N MET A 81 4.37 3.41 -5.49
CA MET A 81 4.38 3.92 -6.86
C MET A 81 5.18 5.19 -6.89
N THR A 82 6.02 5.39 -7.90
CA THR A 82 6.78 6.62 -8.00
C THR A 82 7.02 7.02 -9.44
N GLY A 83 7.08 8.32 -9.70
CA GLY A 83 7.45 8.84 -11.00
C GLY A 83 8.81 9.50 -11.02
N TYR A 84 9.55 9.42 -9.92
CA TYR A 84 10.79 10.15 -9.80
C TYR A 84 11.94 9.23 -9.45
N ALA A 85 13.04 9.33 -10.18
CA ALA A 85 14.20 8.47 -9.97
C ALA A 85 14.78 8.58 -8.56
N GLU A 86 14.82 9.76 -8.00
CA GLU A 86 15.36 9.91 -6.66
C GLU A 86 14.52 9.18 -5.64
N GLN A 87 13.22 9.08 -5.88
CA GLN A 87 12.36 8.38 -4.96
C GLN A 87 12.53 6.87 -5.09
N MET A 88 12.93 6.41 -6.26
CA MET A 88 13.24 4.99 -6.44
C MET A 88 14.40 4.60 -5.55
N GLU A 89 15.42 5.45 -5.48
CA GLU A 89 16.56 5.15 -4.63
C GLU A 89 16.16 5.12 -3.16
N ALA A 90 15.36 6.09 -2.74
CA ALA A 90 14.92 6.14 -1.36
C ALA A 90 14.09 4.89 -1.02
N ALA A 91 13.28 4.44 -1.96
CA ALA A 91 12.44 3.28 -1.73
C ALA A 91 13.24 1.99 -1.70
N GLU A 92 14.35 1.94 -2.42
CA GLU A 92 15.18 0.74 -2.43
C GLU A 92 15.74 0.45 -1.05
N ASP A 93 15.88 1.46 -0.22
CA ASP A 93 16.38 1.24 1.11
C ASP A 93 15.31 0.63 2.01
N LEU A 94 14.08 0.51 1.53
CA LEU A 94 12.99 0.00 2.31
C LEU A 94 12.62 -1.44 1.95
N THR A 95 13.52 -2.14 1.27
CA THR A 95 13.17 -3.49 0.79
C THR A 95 12.79 -4.43 1.91
N ALA A 96 13.17 -4.12 3.14
CA ALA A 96 12.79 -4.96 4.26
C ALA A 96 11.35 -4.75 4.68
N ILE A 97 10.73 -3.62 4.32
CA ILE A 97 9.39 -3.32 4.80
C ILE A 97 8.38 -3.13 3.68
N ILE A 98 8.81 -3.09 2.41
CA ILE A 98 7.85 -2.98 1.32
C ILE A 98 8.05 -4.15 0.37
N GLU A 99 7.04 -4.42 -0.44
CA GLU A 99 7.10 -5.54 -1.38
C GLU A 99 7.69 -5.15 -2.71
N GLY A 100 7.72 -3.87 -3.02
CA GLY A 100 8.30 -3.42 -4.27
C GLY A 100 7.90 -2.01 -4.61
N VAL A 101 8.37 -1.54 -5.76
CA VAL A 101 8.07 -0.20 -6.24
C VAL A 101 7.72 -0.31 -7.71
N VAL A 102 6.64 0.35 -8.11
CA VAL A 102 6.23 0.39 -9.51
C VAL A 102 6.49 1.79 -10.01
N GLU A 103 7.16 1.91 -11.14
CA GLU A 103 7.50 3.22 -11.66
C GLU A 103 6.42 3.72 -12.59
N LYS A 104 5.99 4.96 -12.44
CA LYS A 104 5.02 5.59 -13.32
C LYS A 104 5.75 6.14 -14.55
N PRO A 105 5.18 6.09 -15.71
CA PRO A 105 3.86 5.53 -15.99
C PRO A 105 3.94 4.00 -16.09
N PHE A 106 2.97 3.32 -15.54
CA PHE A 106 2.94 1.88 -15.62
C PHE A 106 1.70 1.46 -16.38
N SER A 107 1.71 0.27 -16.95
CA SER A 107 0.52 -0.24 -17.61
C SER A 107 -0.35 -0.93 -16.56
N ILE A 108 -1.62 -1.04 -16.86
CA ILE A 108 -2.54 -1.74 -15.97
C ILE A 108 -2.12 -3.21 -15.85
N ALA A 109 -1.60 -3.78 -16.93
CA ALA A 109 -1.13 -5.16 -16.90
C ALA A 109 0.04 -5.33 -15.93
N GLU A 110 0.95 -4.37 -15.90
CA GLU A 110 2.07 -4.42 -14.95
C GLU A 110 1.57 -4.32 -13.53
N LEU A 111 0.65 -3.41 -13.28
CA LEU A 111 0.11 -3.23 -11.94
C LEU A 111 -0.60 -4.50 -11.48
N ARG A 112 -1.44 -5.06 -12.32
CA ARG A 112 -2.17 -6.27 -11.98
C ARG A 112 -1.23 -7.43 -11.68
N ARG A 113 -0.15 -7.52 -12.43
CA ARG A 113 0.83 -8.58 -12.23
C ARG A 113 1.52 -8.46 -10.88
N GLU A 114 1.90 -7.23 -10.53
CA GLU A 114 2.56 -7.02 -9.24
C GLU A 114 1.63 -7.28 -8.07
N VAL A 115 0.40 -6.82 -8.18
CA VAL A 115 -0.59 -7.04 -7.12
C VAL A 115 -0.85 -8.55 -6.96
N ALA A 116 -1.02 -9.26 -8.09
CA ALA A 116 -1.30 -10.68 -8.03
C ALA A 116 -0.12 -11.45 -7.42
N ARG A 117 1.11 -11.05 -7.76
CA ARG A 117 2.30 -11.68 -7.22
C ARG A 117 2.36 -11.52 -5.70
N ILE A 118 2.14 -10.31 -5.23
CA ILE A 118 2.22 -10.02 -3.81
C ILE A 118 1.13 -10.74 -3.03
N LEU A 119 -0.08 -10.75 -3.56
CA LEU A 119 -1.18 -11.42 -2.88
C LEU A 119 -0.96 -12.95 -2.84
N ALA A 120 -0.38 -13.49 -3.89
CA ALA A 120 -0.10 -14.93 -3.93
C ALA A 120 0.97 -15.30 -2.91
N GLU A 121 2.00 -14.48 -2.80
CA GLU A 121 3.06 -14.71 -1.83
C GLU A 121 2.52 -14.60 -0.41
N ARG A 122 1.65 -13.62 -0.19
CA ARG A 122 1.07 -13.45 1.11
C ARG A 122 0.20 -14.65 1.49
N ALA A 123 -0.55 -15.16 0.55
CA ALA A 123 -1.41 -16.31 0.83
C ALA A 123 -0.58 -17.54 1.23
N GLN A 124 0.58 -17.70 0.63
CA GLN A 124 1.40 -18.83 0.98
C GLN A 124 1.99 -18.70 2.36
N LYS A 125 2.32 -17.45 2.77
CA LYS A 125 2.87 -17.31 4.07
C LYS A 125 1.79 -17.14 5.06
N GLY A 126 0.67 -16.78 4.61
CA GLY A 126 -0.38 -16.36 5.48
C GLY A 126 -0.81 -17.28 6.52
N ASP A 127 -0.63 -18.52 6.30
CA ASP A 127 -1.15 -19.32 7.21
C ASP A 127 -0.50 -19.20 8.40
N ALA A 128 0.60 -18.93 8.44
CA ALA A 128 1.27 -18.98 9.60
C ALA A 128 1.01 -17.93 10.45
N THR A 129 0.48 -17.17 10.36
CA THR A 129 0.39 -16.20 11.13
C THR A 129 -0.35 -15.84 12.08
N ASP A 130 -0.78 -15.70 12.41
CA ASP A 130 -1.55 -15.35 13.38
C ASP A 130 -1.04 -14.26 14.02
N ALA A 131 -0.91 -13.51 13.90
CA ALA A 131 -0.42 -12.47 14.43
C ALA A 131 -0.89 -11.88 15.53
N PRO A 132 -0.39 -11.52 16.25
CA PRO A 132 -0.76 -11.03 17.43
C PRO A 132 -0.97 -9.66 17.36
N THR A 133 -1.18 -9.00 17.52
CA THR A 133 -1.54 -7.84 17.48
C THR A 133 -1.29 -6.88 18.38
N ALA A 134 -0.75 -6.24 18.51
CA ALA A 134 -0.41 -5.32 19.39
C ALA A 134 -1.08 -4.09 19.02
N PRO A 135 -1.40 -3.49 19.75
CA PRO A 135 -2.21 -2.40 19.47
C PRO A 135 -1.37 -1.28 19.18
N HIS A 136 -1.28 -0.56 18.68
CA HIS A 136 -0.49 0.42 18.48
C HIS A 136 -1.07 1.60 18.17
N ILE A 137 -0.96 2.39 18.09
CA ILE A 137 -1.54 3.44 17.85
C ILE A 137 -0.86 4.55 17.58
N ARG A 138 -0.57 5.03 17.11
CA ARG A 138 0.12 6.02 16.91
C ARG A 138 -0.12 6.88 15.89
N ARG A 139 -0.19 7.79 15.83
CA ARG A 139 -0.44 8.63 14.93
C ARG A 139 0.38 9.71 15.08
N CYS A 140 0.80 10.25 14.29
CA CYS A 140 1.68 11.27 14.44
C CYS A 140 0.90 12.39 14.60
N ALA A 141 0.66 12.93 15.28
CA ALA A 141 -0.08 14.04 15.31
C ALA A 141 0.62 15.09 15.53
#